data_ddf84e44b96cb74331e6b909569fbff3
#
_entry.id   ddf84e44b96cb74331e6b909569fbff3
#
_cell.length_a   1.000
_cell.length_b   1.000
_cell.length_c   1.000
_cell.angle_alpha   90.00
_cell.angle_beta   90.00
_cell.angle_gamma   90.00
#
_symmetry.space_group_name_H-M   'P 1'
#
loop_
_entity.id
_entity.type
_entity.pdbx_description
1 polymer ?
#
loop_
_entity_poly.entity_id
_entity_poly.type
_entity_poly.pdbx_seq_one_letter_code
_entity_poly.pdbx_strand_id
1 'polypeptide(L)'
;MYLKLIFTIILLLSNCSKIIYPVFNDNVSSIKQIAYKNDINDYYTVYINQNDENVPYIVLSSNYDNKCILLRKYLLNENIIFNPPENRTSFYENSYIDNYLNNEFFMTYSDKLQNLIPETQITITSKTSIGICGTETIDIKRKIFLLSYTEITGDKKSSVILTEGNHLKYFNNLESRIALHESLEPDNWWLRTPITWDSIFVCVIGHNGGNGEIGINNFDGSTKTNGIRPAFCLPTNTPVTIGEIDGEKAYFIADE
;
A
#
# COMPACT_ATOMS: atom_id res chain seq x y z
N MET A 1 -25.57 12.35 -49.37
CA MET A 1 -24.45 12.58 -48.42
C MET A 1 -24.76 12.19 -46.97
N TYR A 2 -26.01 11.94 -46.61
CA TYR A 2 -26.43 11.56 -45.23
C TYR A 2 -26.36 10.07 -44.90
N LEU A 3 -26.29 9.17 -45.88
CA LEU A 3 -26.30 7.72 -45.64
C LEU A 3 -24.92 7.14 -45.22
N LYS A 4 -23.82 7.84 -45.54
CA LYS A 4 -22.45 7.40 -45.11
C LYS A 4 -22.11 7.75 -43.68
N LEU A 5 -22.77 8.72 -43.07
CA LEU A 5 -22.51 9.16 -41.71
C LEU A 5 -23.11 8.20 -40.65
N ILE A 6 -24.22 7.54 -41.01
CA ILE A 6 -24.93 6.62 -40.11
C ILE A 6 -24.15 5.28 -39.97
N PHE A 7 -23.50 4.83 -41.07
CA PHE A 7 -22.71 3.59 -41.01
C PHE A 7 -21.42 3.72 -40.20
N THR A 8 -20.83 4.92 -40.14
CA THR A 8 -19.58 5.15 -39.33
C THR A 8 -19.87 5.23 -37.84
N ILE A 9 -21.06 5.69 -37.45
CA ILE A 9 -21.46 5.75 -36.01
C ILE A 9 -21.82 4.35 -35.47
N ILE A 10 -22.39 3.48 -36.32
CA ILE A 10 -22.74 2.10 -35.90
C ILE A 10 -21.47 1.21 -35.71
N LEU A 11 -20.39 1.47 -36.47
CA LEU A 11 -19.14 0.73 -36.31
C LEU A 11 -18.30 1.15 -35.04
N LEU A 12 -18.53 2.37 -34.56
CA LEU A 12 -17.88 2.84 -33.30
C LEU A 12 -18.54 2.32 -32.01
N LEU A 13 -19.78 1.82 -32.11
CA LEU A 13 -20.49 1.22 -30.96
C LEU A 13 -20.28 -0.30 -30.82
N SER A 14 -19.63 -0.97 -31.77
CA SER A 14 -19.38 -2.41 -31.70
C SER A 14 -18.08 -2.81 -30.97
N ASN A 15 -17.24 -1.85 -30.62
CA ASN A 15 -16.05 -2.05 -29.77
C ASN A 15 -16.29 -1.62 -28.32
N CYS A 16 -17.50 -1.76 -27.83
CA CYS A 16 -17.74 -1.76 -26.41
C CYS A 16 -17.09 -3.04 -25.86
N SER A 17 -15.81 -2.96 -25.47
CA SER A 17 -15.20 -3.98 -24.64
C SER A 17 -16.19 -4.22 -23.50
N LYS A 18 -16.70 -5.47 -23.38
CA LYS A 18 -17.52 -5.86 -22.25
C LYS A 18 -16.75 -5.44 -21.01
N ILE A 19 -17.23 -4.42 -20.33
CA ILE A 19 -16.76 -4.12 -18.96
C ILE A 19 -17.19 -5.35 -18.17
N ILE A 20 -16.26 -6.25 -17.95
CA ILE A 20 -16.48 -7.41 -17.10
C ILE A 20 -16.41 -6.83 -15.68
N TYR A 21 -17.57 -6.56 -15.11
CA TYR A 21 -17.65 -6.26 -13.69
C TYR A 21 -17.21 -7.51 -12.94
N PRO A 22 -16.29 -7.38 -11.97
CA PRO A 22 -15.90 -8.52 -11.16
C PRO A 22 -17.14 -9.12 -10.48
N VAL A 23 -17.24 -10.44 -10.46
CA VAL A 23 -18.38 -11.13 -9.82
C VAL A 23 -18.13 -11.20 -8.33
N PHE A 24 -19.00 -10.53 -7.56
CA PHE A 24 -18.94 -10.56 -6.11
C PHE A 24 -19.24 -11.99 -5.61
N ASN A 25 -18.43 -12.50 -4.68
CA ASN A 25 -18.60 -13.84 -4.13
C ASN A 25 -19.28 -13.79 -2.76
N ASP A 26 -20.54 -14.17 -2.71
CA ASP A 26 -21.37 -14.20 -1.49
C ASP A 26 -20.95 -15.30 -0.48
N ASN A 27 -20.04 -16.19 -0.84
CA ASN A 27 -19.60 -17.31 0.03
C ASN A 27 -18.28 -17.05 0.76
N VAL A 28 -17.80 -15.80 0.78
CA VAL A 28 -16.59 -15.42 1.49
C VAL A 28 -16.87 -15.30 2.97
N SER A 29 -16.06 -15.94 3.79
CA SER A 29 -16.18 -15.95 5.25
C SER A 29 -14.89 -15.50 5.97
N SER A 30 -13.78 -15.37 5.25
CA SER A 30 -12.51 -14.96 5.83
C SER A 30 -11.69 -14.08 4.89
N ILE A 31 -10.85 -13.22 5.46
CA ILE A 31 -10.00 -12.28 4.72
C ILE A 31 -9.06 -12.96 3.75
N LYS A 32 -8.61 -14.19 4.02
CA LYS A 32 -7.76 -14.99 3.12
C LYS A 32 -8.41 -15.22 1.76
N GLN A 33 -9.74 -15.35 1.71
CA GLN A 33 -10.48 -15.66 0.49
C GLN A 33 -10.57 -14.46 -0.45
N ILE A 34 -10.44 -13.23 0.07
CA ILE A 34 -10.47 -11.98 -0.71
C ILE A 34 -9.08 -11.42 -1.03
N ALA A 35 -8.00 -12.12 -0.62
CA ALA A 35 -6.64 -11.68 -0.95
C ALA A 35 -6.37 -11.75 -2.45
N TYR A 36 -5.64 -10.75 -2.97
CA TYR A 36 -5.26 -10.65 -4.38
C TYR A 36 -4.62 -11.94 -4.93
N LYS A 37 -5.13 -12.45 -6.07
CA LYS A 37 -4.73 -13.72 -6.68
C LYS A 37 -4.26 -13.63 -8.13
N ASN A 38 -4.11 -12.44 -8.68
CA ASN A 38 -3.86 -12.17 -10.10
C ASN A 38 -5.07 -12.43 -11.02
N ASP A 39 -6.28 -12.48 -10.51
CA ASP A 39 -7.48 -12.62 -11.31
C ASP A 39 -8.12 -11.24 -11.52
N ILE A 40 -8.52 -10.94 -12.77
CA ILE A 40 -9.21 -9.69 -13.12
C ILE A 40 -10.60 -9.57 -12.48
N ASN A 41 -11.13 -10.66 -11.95
CA ASN A 41 -12.43 -10.73 -11.29
C ASN A 41 -12.34 -10.69 -9.75
N ASP A 42 -11.15 -10.48 -9.19
CA ASP A 42 -10.96 -10.51 -7.74
C ASP A 42 -11.42 -9.21 -7.06
N TYR A 43 -12.38 -9.35 -6.16
CA TYR A 43 -12.66 -8.34 -5.14
C TYR A 43 -11.65 -8.51 -4.00
N TYR A 44 -10.61 -7.71 -4.00
CA TYR A 44 -9.55 -7.74 -2.99
C TYR A 44 -9.58 -6.52 -2.05
N THR A 45 -10.71 -5.81 -2.02
CA THR A 45 -10.91 -4.67 -1.12
C THR A 45 -11.80 -5.07 0.04
N VAL A 46 -11.41 -4.69 1.25
CA VAL A 46 -12.19 -4.83 2.48
C VAL A 46 -12.33 -3.46 3.14
N TYR A 47 -13.48 -3.19 3.71
CA TYR A 47 -13.73 -1.97 4.48
C TYR A 47 -13.50 -2.20 5.96
N ILE A 48 -12.90 -1.21 6.60
CA ILE A 48 -12.52 -1.23 8.00
C ILE A 48 -13.07 0.04 8.63
N ASN A 49 -13.72 -0.09 9.79
CA ASN A 49 -14.14 1.07 10.57
C ASN A 49 -12.90 1.75 11.18
N GLN A 50 -12.70 3.01 10.83
CA GLN A 50 -11.62 3.86 11.29
C GLN A 50 -12.17 5.25 11.57
N ASN A 51 -12.15 5.71 12.84
CA ASN A 51 -12.78 6.95 13.27
C ASN A 51 -14.27 7.06 12.85
N ASP A 52 -15.03 5.98 13.00
CA ASP A 52 -16.44 5.86 12.60
C ASP A 52 -16.71 5.97 11.08
N GLU A 53 -15.68 5.90 10.25
CA GLU A 53 -15.77 5.86 8.79
C GLU A 53 -15.36 4.49 8.23
N ASN A 54 -16.01 4.07 7.14
CA ASN A 54 -15.68 2.84 6.42
C ASN A 54 -14.54 3.11 5.42
N VAL A 55 -13.33 2.82 5.82
CA VAL A 55 -12.12 3.07 5.03
C VAL A 55 -11.75 1.82 4.21
N PRO A 56 -11.53 1.93 2.89
CA PRO A 56 -11.16 0.80 2.05
C PRO A 56 -9.67 0.44 2.18
N TYR A 57 -9.40 -0.88 2.32
CA TYR A 57 -8.08 -1.48 2.33
C TYR A 57 -7.97 -2.58 1.27
N ILE A 58 -6.83 -2.64 0.60
CA ILE A 58 -6.51 -3.67 -0.38
C ILE A 58 -5.85 -4.83 0.35
N VAL A 59 -6.36 -6.05 0.20
CA VAL A 59 -5.74 -7.27 0.73
C VAL A 59 -4.72 -7.78 -0.29
N LEU A 60 -3.47 -7.36 -0.13
CA LEU A 60 -2.39 -7.57 -1.11
C LEU A 60 -1.94 -9.03 -1.24
N SER A 61 -1.98 -9.79 -0.14
CA SER A 61 -1.53 -11.18 -0.09
C SER A 61 -2.08 -11.87 1.14
N SER A 62 -2.28 -13.19 1.06
CA SER A 62 -2.60 -14.04 2.21
C SER A 62 -1.39 -14.78 2.79
N ASN A 63 -0.19 -14.44 2.34
CA ASN A 63 1.05 -15.09 2.77
C ASN A 63 2.18 -14.07 3.00
N TYR A 64 1.96 -13.18 3.96
CA TYR A 64 2.97 -12.25 4.47
C TYR A 64 3.20 -12.57 5.95
N ASP A 65 4.32 -13.18 6.27
CA ASP A 65 4.59 -13.71 7.61
C ASP A 65 3.42 -14.57 8.17
N ASN A 66 2.88 -15.48 7.31
CA ASN A 66 1.70 -16.32 7.57
C ASN A 66 0.39 -15.56 7.88
N LYS A 67 0.29 -14.30 7.50
CA LYS A 67 -0.86 -13.41 7.70
C LYS A 67 -1.35 -12.84 6.37
N CYS A 68 -2.52 -12.23 6.38
CA CYS A 68 -2.97 -11.36 5.29
C CYS A 68 -2.43 -9.96 5.48
N ILE A 69 -1.71 -9.43 4.50
CA ILE A 69 -1.27 -8.03 4.51
C ILE A 69 -2.30 -7.14 3.82
N LEU A 70 -2.65 -6.05 4.49
CA LEU A 70 -3.57 -5.03 4.01
C LEU A 70 -2.81 -3.72 3.79
N LEU A 71 -3.22 -2.98 2.77
CA LEU A 71 -2.72 -1.64 2.47
C LEU A 71 -3.89 -0.68 2.34
N ARG A 72 -3.86 0.46 3.01
CA ARG A 72 -4.87 1.50 2.83
C ARG A 72 -4.97 1.87 1.35
N LYS A 73 -6.19 1.88 0.79
CA LYS A 73 -6.41 2.10 -0.65
C LYS A 73 -6.02 3.51 -1.07
N TYR A 74 -6.43 4.51 -0.29
CA TYR A 74 -6.13 5.92 -0.52
C TYR A 74 -5.05 6.43 0.42
N LEU A 75 -4.36 7.47 0.02
CA LEU A 75 -3.44 8.23 0.87
C LEU A 75 -4.17 8.80 2.09
N LEU A 76 -3.44 9.03 3.17
CA LEU A 76 -3.95 9.86 4.26
C LEU A 76 -4.20 11.29 3.76
N ASN A 77 -5.12 12.01 4.40
CA ASN A 77 -5.50 13.36 3.98
C ASN A 77 -4.35 14.36 4.10
N GLU A 78 -3.41 14.11 5.01
CA GLU A 78 -2.26 14.97 5.24
C GLU A 78 -0.97 14.28 4.82
N ASN A 79 -0.11 15.03 4.12
CA ASN A 79 1.24 14.61 3.82
C ASN A 79 2.12 14.82 5.06
N ILE A 80 2.92 13.82 5.40
CA ILE A 80 3.71 13.79 6.64
C ILE A 80 5.20 13.71 6.29
N ILE A 81 6.03 14.36 7.11
CA ILE A 81 7.49 14.22 7.06
C ILE A 81 7.91 12.83 7.52
N PHE A 82 8.99 12.31 6.94
CA PHE A 82 9.56 11.05 7.41
C PHE A 82 10.27 11.22 8.76
N ASN A 83 11.04 12.28 8.89
CA ASN A 83 11.68 12.75 10.13
C ASN A 83 11.77 14.27 10.15
N PRO A 84 11.66 14.91 11.33
CA PRO A 84 11.81 16.34 11.47
C PRO A 84 13.28 16.79 11.25
N PRO A 85 13.51 18.09 10.94
CA PRO A 85 14.84 18.62 10.63
C PRO A 85 15.92 18.39 11.69
N GLU A 86 15.53 18.36 12.95
CA GLU A 86 16.40 18.11 14.11
C GLU A 86 16.84 16.65 14.23
N ASN A 87 16.11 15.73 13.60
CA ASN A 87 16.44 14.30 13.54
C ASN A 87 16.50 13.82 12.08
N ARG A 88 17.30 14.48 11.27
CA ARG A 88 17.39 14.26 9.83
C ARG A 88 18.09 12.94 9.51
N THR A 89 17.35 11.83 9.55
CA THR A 89 17.84 10.50 9.17
C THR A 89 16.81 9.76 8.32
N SER A 90 17.29 8.88 7.46
CA SER A 90 16.45 7.99 6.64
C SER A 90 16.23 6.62 7.31
N PHE A 91 16.72 6.39 8.52
CA PHE A 91 16.50 5.16 9.26
C PHE A 91 15.06 5.04 9.70
N TYR A 92 14.41 3.91 9.35
CA TYR A 92 12.96 3.75 9.56
C TYR A 92 12.60 3.54 11.03
N GLU A 93 13.29 2.62 11.72
CA GLU A 93 12.95 2.28 13.11
C GLU A 93 13.07 3.49 14.03
N ASN A 94 11.98 3.78 14.74
CA ASN A 94 11.84 4.96 15.60
C ASN A 94 11.92 6.31 14.86
N SER A 95 11.74 6.33 13.52
CA SER A 95 11.51 7.57 12.79
C SER A 95 10.20 8.23 13.24
N TYR A 96 10.03 9.51 12.92
CA TYR A 96 8.78 10.20 13.22
C TYR A 96 7.57 9.49 12.60
N ILE A 97 7.68 9.07 11.32
CA ILE A 97 6.60 8.37 10.62
C ILE A 97 6.32 6.98 11.22
N ASP A 98 7.33 6.23 11.65
CA ASP A 98 7.16 4.93 12.33
C ASP A 98 6.43 5.11 13.67
N ASN A 99 6.83 6.12 14.44
CA ASN A 99 6.17 6.46 15.71
C ASN A 99 4.73 6.93 15.50
N TYR A 100 4.48 7.81 14.53
CA TYR A 100 3.14 8.25 14.17
C TYR A 100 2.23 7.06 13.83
N LEU A 101 2.70 6.14 12.98
CA LEU A 101 1.92 4.99 12.54
C LEU A 101 1.56 4.05 13.69
N ASN A 102 2.48 3.82 14.63
CA ASN A 102 2.29 2.86 15.72
C ASN A 102 1.71 3.46 17.01
N ASN A 103 1.50 4.78 17.07
CA ASN A 103 0.84 5.48 18.15
C ASN A 103 -0.43 6.20 17.66
N GLU A 104 -0.30 7.39 17.08
CA GLU A 104 -1.43 8.24 16.72
C GLU A 104 -2.36 7.59 15.68
N PHE A 105 -1.80 7.10 14.58
CA PHE A 105 -2.59 6.45 13.54
C PHE A 105 -3.20 5.13 14.03
N PHE A 106 -2.45 4.32 14.78
CA PHE A 106 -2.96 3.05 15.32
C PHE A 106 -4.18 3.25 16.23
N MET A 107 -4.24 4.36 16.98
CA MET A 107 -5.38 4.69 17.85
C MET A 107 -6.64 5.12 17.09
N THR A 108 -6.58 5.32 15.78
CA THR A 108 -7.77 5.60 14.95
C THR A 108 -8.64 4.35 14.70
N TYR A 109 -8.13 3.16 14.97
CA TYR A 109 -8.89 1.92 14.90
C TYR A 109 -9.66 1.64 16.20
N SER A 110 -10.78 0.91 16.08
CA SER A 110 -11.49 0.39 17.26
C SER A 110 -10.59 -0.46 18.16
N ASP A 111 -10.85 -0.49 19.46
CA ASP A 111 -10.11 -1.31 20.43
C ASP A 111 -10.06 -2.78 20.00
N LYS A 112 -11.14 -3.28 19.42
CA LYS A 112 -11.23 -4.64 18.94
C LYS A 112 -10.30 -4.90 17.77
N LEU A 113 -10.26 -4.02 16.77
CA LEU A 113 -9.33 -4.13 15.65
C LEU A 113 -7.88 -3.96 16.11
N GLN A 114 -7.60 -3.04 17.04
CA GLN A 114 -6.28 -2.88 17.64
C GLN A 114 -5.76 -4.18 18.29
N ASN A 115 -6.66 -4.93 18.96
CA ASN A 115 -6.33 -6.22 19.56
C ASN A 115 -6.17 -7.33 18.50
N LEU A 116 -6.85 -7.23 17.38
CA LEU A 116 -6.78 -8.19 16.28
C LEU A 116 -5.50 -8.02 15.43
N ILE A 117 -4.96 -6.80 15.32
CA ILE A 117 -3.72 -6.51 14.57
C ILE A 117 -2.50 -7.05 15.34
N PRO A 118 -1.85 -8.13 14.88
CA PRO A 118 -0.68 -8.68 15.52
C PRO A 118 0.58 -7.88 15.17
N GLU A 119 1.60 -7.98 15.99
CA GLU A 119 2.94 -7.61 15.54
C GLU A 119 3.36 -8.50 14.36
N THR A 120 3.93 -7.86 13.35
CA THR A 120 4.41 -8.51 12.14
C THR A 120 5.89 -8.22 11.97
N GLN A 121 6.66 -9.27 11.67
CA GLN A 121 8.07 -9.13 11.36
C GLN A 121 8.23 -8.50 9.97
N ILE A 122 8.98 -7.43 9.90
CA ILE A 122 9.37 -6.75 8.66
C ILE A 122 10.89 -6.59 8.63
N THR A 123 11.47 -6.71 7.43
CA THR A 123 12.90 -6.46 7.22
C THR A 123 13.10 -4.99 6.85
N ILE A 124 14.09 -4.35 7.43
CA ILE A 124 14.52 -2.97 7.14
C ILE A 124 16.03 -2.90 6.94
N THR A 125 16.50 -1.89 6.25
CA THR A 125 17.93 -1.57 6.16
C THR A 125 18.48 -1.22 7.55
N SER A 126 19.60 -1.83 7.94
CA SER A 126 20.25 -1.54 9.22
C SER A 126 20.76 -0.09 9.28
N LYS A 127 20.67 0.52 10.45
CA LYS A 127 21.21 1.86 10.67
C LYS A 127 22.72 1.95 10.34
N THR A 128 23.45 0.86 10.57
CA THR A 128 24.88 0.76 10.25
C THR A 128 25.20 0.73 8.75
N SER A 129 24.19 0.48 7.91
CA SER A 129 24.36 0.46 6.44
C SER A 129 24.13 1.82 5.80
N ILE A 130 23.45 2.75 6.48
CA ILE A 130 23.02 4.03 5.93
C ILE A 130 24.19 5.03 5.95
N GLY A 131 24.39 5.74 4.82
CA GLY A 131 25.44 6.75 4.67
C GLY A 131 26.83 6.20 4.34
N ILE A 132 27.01 4.88 4.26
CA ILE A 132 28.30 4.23 4.01
C ILE A 132 28.25 3.13 2.95
N CYS A 133 27.16 3.02 2.20
CA CYS A 133 26.92 1.91 1.25
C CYS A 133 27.02 0.52 1.91
N GLY A 134 26.56 0.39 3.16
CA GLY A 134 26.53 -0.90 3.84
C GLY A 134 25.50 -1.86 3.25
N THR A 135 25.56 -3.13 3.62
CA THR A 135 24.74 -4.21 3.03
C THR A 135 23.89 -4.97 4.06
N GLU A 136 23.86 -4.50 5.30
CA GLU A 136 23.15 -5.17 6.38
C GLU A 136 21.68 -4.75 6.46
N THR A 137 20.82 -5.72 6.67
CA THR A 137 19.42 -5.53 7.03
C THR A 137 19.16 -6.13 8.40
N ILE A 138 18.11 -5.68 9.08
CA ILE A 138 17.64 -6.22 10.34
C ILE A 138 16.13 -6.48 10.26
N ASP A 139 15.64 -7.38 11.11
CA ASP A 139 14.22 -7.63 11.28
C ASP A 139 13.73 -6.90 12.52
N ILE A 140 12.60 -6.19 12.36
CA ILE A 140 11.89 -5.54 13.46
C ILE A 140 10.43 -6.00 13.48
N LYS A 141 9.72 -5.76 14.59
CA LYS A 141 8.29 -6.04 14.70
C LYS A 141 7.50 -4.75 14.78
N ARG A 142 6.44 -4.64 13.96
CA ARG A 142 5.52 -3.49 13.94
C ARG A 142 4.09 -3.97 13.75
N LYS A 143 3.15 -3.22 14.33
CA LYS A 143 1.71 -3.40 14.05
C LYS A 143 1.34 -2.73 12.75
N ILE A 144 1.71 -1.45 12.58
CA ILE A 144 1.50 -0.67 11.37
C ILE A 144 2.86 -0.28 10.78
N PHE A 145 2.99 -0.38 9.46
CA PHE A 145 4.26 -0.10 8.78
C PHE A 145 4.06 0.44 7.36
N LEU A 146 5.10 1.03 6.79
CA LEU A 146 5.18 1.34 5.37
C LEU A 146 5.70 0.13 4.59
N LEU A 147 5.26 -0.01 3.34
CA LEU A 147 5.85 -0.99 2.43
C LEU A 147 7.28 -0.60 2.04
N SER A 148 8.08 -1.59 1.67
CA SER A 148 9.45 -1.38 1.18
C SER A 148 9.49 -1.20 -0.34
N TYR A 149 10.63 -0.70 -0.82
CA TYR A 149 10.93 -0.63 -2.25
C TYR A 149 10.85 -2.02 -2.90
N THR A 150 11.47 -3.04 -2.30
CA THR A 150 11.47 -4.42 -2.83
C THR A 150 10.05 -5.01 -2.91
N GLU A 151 9.21 -4.76 -1.91
CA GLU A 151 7.84 -5.26 -1.89
C GLU A 151 7.00 -4.70 -3.03
N ILE A 152 7.30 -3.49 -3.50
CA ILE A 152 6.56 -2.83 -4.57
C ILE A 152 7.16 -3.07 -5.94
N THR A 153 8.47 -3.01 -6.09
CA THR A 153 9.12 -3.07 -7.41
C THR A 153 9.58 -4.46 -7.80
N GLY A 154 9.85 -5.31 -6.81
CA GLY A 154 10.50 -6.61 -7.01
C GLY A 154 11.99 -6.50 -7.33
N ASP A 155 12.56 -5.29 -7.37
CA ASP A 155 13.97 -5.10 -7.68
C ASP A 155 14.85 -5.51 -6.48
N LYS A 156 15.82 -6.38 -6.76
CA LYS A 156 16.75 -6.96 -5.77
C LYS A 156 18.22 -6.65 -6.08
N LYS A 157 18.48 -5.85 -7.11
CA LYS A 157 19.84 -5.71 -7.65
C LYS A 157 20.47 -4.33 -7.50
N SER A 158 19.86 -3.43 -6.76
CA SER A 158 20.47 -2.12 -6.52
C SER A 158 21.62 -2.25 -5.52
N SER A 159 22.76 -1.63 -5.82
CA SER A 159 23.89 -1.55 -4.89
C SER A 159 23.64 -0.59 -3.72
N VAL A 160 22.61 0.21 -3.81
CA VAL A 160 22.33 1.30 -2.84
C VAL A 160 20.95 1.20 -2.20
N ILE A 161 20.11 0.28 -2.67
CA ILE A 161 18.81 -0.04 -2.11
C ILE A 161 18.83 -1.52 -1.73
N LEU A 162 18.73 -1.82 -0.44
CA LEU A 162 18.81 -3.20 0.03
C LEU A 162 17.46 -3.92 -0.13
N THR A 163 17.53 -5.25 -0.22
CA THR A 163 16.35 -6.09 -0.30
C THR A 163 15.66 -6.16 1.05
N GLU A 164 14.47 -5.60 1.16
CA GLU A 164 13.63 -5.59 2.35
C GLU A 164 12.31 -6.32 2.07
N GLY A 165 12.29 -7.61 2.37
CA GLY A 165 11.11 -8.45 2.13
C GLY A 165 11.02 -9.03 0.72
N ASN A 166 9.83 -9.45 0.30
CA ASN A 166 9.55 -10.08 -0.97
C ASN A 166 8.55 -9.26 -1.79
N HIS A 167 8.68 -9.31 -3.13
CA HIS A 167 7.76 -8.64 -4.04
C HIS A 167 6.30 -9.08 -3.82
N LEU A 168 5.42 -8.12 -3.67
CA LEU A 168 3.98 -8.32 -3.58
C LEU A 168 3.39 -8.28 -4.99
N LYS A 169 2.82 -9.39 -5.43
CA LYS A 169 2.34 -9.58 -6.82
C LYS A 169 1.29 -8.56 -7.27
N TYR A 170 0.60 -7.92 -6.34
CA TYR A 170 -0.31 -6.81 -6.63
C TYR A 170 0.36 -5.69 -7.42
N PHE A 171 1.64 -5.41 -7.16
CA PHE A 171 2.39 -4.33 -7.79
C PHE A 171 3.13 -4.74 -9.07
N ASN A 172 2.53 -5.60 -9.88
CA ASN A 172 3.15 -6.13 -11.10
C ASN A 172 3.14 -5.16 -12.30
N ASN A 173 2.44 -4.04 -12.21
CA ASN A 173 2.41 -2.97 -13.20
C ASN A 173 2.48 -1.58 -12.55
N LEU A 174 2.69 -0.54 -13.37
CA LEU A 174 2.84 0.84 -12.88
C LEU A 174 1.55 1.38 -12.25
N GLU A 175 0.41 1.08 -12.86
CA GLU A 175 -0.90 1.59 -12.43
C GLU A 175 -1.22 1.15 -11.00
N SER A 176 -0.88 -0.08 -10.63
CA SER A 176 -1.11 -0.60 -9.27
C SER A 176 -0.27 0.10 -8.20
N ARG A 177 0.80 0.80 -8.59
CA ARG A 177 1.69 1.55 -7.69
C ARG A 177 1.24 2.98 -7.45
N ILE A 178 0.42 3.54 -8.34
CA ILE A 178 -0.13 4.88 -8.18
C ILE A 178 -0.99 4.93 -6.91
N ALA A 179 -0.70 5.89 -6.06
CA ALA A 179 -1.52 6.17 -4.89
C ALA A 179 -2.35 7.43 -5.13
N LEU A 180 -3.62 7.34 -4.79
CA LEU A 180 -4.57 8.44 -4.97
C LEU A 180 -5.03 8.94 -3.60
N HIS A 181 -5.30 10.23 -3.48
CA HIS A 181 -6.18 10.76 -2.45
C HIS A 181 -7.64 10.33 -2.69
N GLU A 182 -8.50 10.52 -1.73
CA GLU A 182 -9.94 10.26 -1.90
C GLU A 182 -10.58 11.18 -2.98
N SER A 183 -9.97 12.32 -3.25
CA SER A 183 -10.29 13.21 -4.40
C SER A 183 -9.92 12.63 -5.76
N LEU A 184 -9.31 11.45 -5.80
CA LEU A 184 -8.77 10.76 -6.98
C LEU A 184 -7.54 11.44 -7.62
N GLU A 185 -6.93 12.40 -6.95
CA GLU A 185 -5.68 13.02 -7.38
C GLU A 185 -4.48 12.14 -6.96
N PRO A 186 -3.54 11.85 -7.86
CA PRO A 186 -2.36 11.08 -7.54
C PRO A 186 -1.31 11.93 -6.83
N ASP A 187 -0.62 11.33 -5.85
CA ASP A 187 0.51 11.98 -5.18
C ASP A 187 1.64 10.98 -4.90
N ASN A 188 2.81 11.51 -4.56
CA ASN A 188 3.95 10.73 -4.11
C ASN A 188 3.68 10.15 -2.73
N TRP A 189 4.24 8.96 -2.44
CA TRP A 189 4.08 8.36 -1.12
C TRP A 189 5.33 7.66 -0.61
N TRP A 190 5.53 7.75 0.71
CA TRP A 190 6.67 7.21 1.40
C TRP A 190 6.73 5.69 1.37
N LEU A 191 7.94 5.16 1.20
CA LEU A 191 8.32 3.79 1.54
C LEU A 191 9.18 3.80 2.81
N ARG A 192 9.42 2.61 3.41
CA ARG A 192 10.31 2.50 4.58
C ARG A 192 11.80 2.39 4.22
N THR A 193 12.11 2.16 2.94
CA THR A 193 13.46 1.84 2.47
C THR A 193 14.32 3.08 2.30
N PRO A 194 15.44 3.21 3.01
CA PRO A 194 16.42 4.28 2.79
C PRO A 194 17.34 3.93 1.63
N ILE A 195 18.18 4.91 1.26
CA ILE A 195 19.31 4.70 0.36
C ILE A 195 20.58 4.62 1.18
N THR A 196 21.41 3.61 0.90
CA THR A 196 22.58 3.33 1.74
C THR A 196 23.75 4.28 1.52
N TRP A 197 23.83 5.01 0.41
CA TRP A 197 24.92 5.95 0.17
C TRP A 197 24.74 7.31 0.84
N ASP A 198 23.53 7.62 1.27
CA ASP A 198 23.23 8.88 1.98
C ASP A 198 22.36 8.63 3.22
N SER A 199 22.53 9.43 4.25
CA SER A 199 21.84 9.22 5.53
C SER A 199 20.48 9.90 5.62
N ILE A 200 20.07 10.64 4.59
CA ILE A 200 18.85 11.48 4.65
C ILE A 200 17.79 11.12 3.61
N PHE A 201 18.14 10.31 2.61
CA PHE A 201 17.22 10.00 1.53
C PHE A 201 16.44 8.71 1.75
N VAL A 202 15.13 8.79 1.55
CA VAL A 202 14.17 7.69 1.67
C VAL A 202 13.48 7.47 0.31
N CYS A 203 13.25 6.22 -0.06
CA CYS A 203 12.53 5.89 -1.27
C CYS A 203 11.07 6.35 -1.21
N VAL A 204 10.56 6.86 -2.33
CA VAL A 204 9.16 7.18 -2.54
C VAL A 204 8.67 6.57 -3.85
N ILE A 205 7.38 6.31 -3.97
CA ILE A 205 6.73 6.06 -5.25
C ILE A 205 6.20 7.40 -5.77
N GLY A 206 6.49 7.72 -7.01
CA GLY A 206 6.01 8.94 -7.66
C GLY A 206 4.51 8.88 -7.98
N HIS A 207 3.89 10.04 -8.14
CA HIS A 207 2.48 10.21 -8.51
C HIS A 207 2.07 9.50 -9.82
N ASN A 208 3.02 9.19 -10.68
CA ASN A 208 2.82 8.47 -11.94
C ASN A 208 3.06 6.95 -11.82
N GLY A 209 3.27 6.42 -10.62
CA GLY A 209 3.66 5.02 -10.38
C GLY A 209 5.12 4.75 -10.76
N GLY A 210 5.87 5.78 -11.08
CA GLY A 210 7.15 5.85 -11.73
C GLY A 210 8.12 4.78 -11.34
N ASN A 211 8.62 4.11 -12.34
CA ASN A 211 9.37 2.89 -12.19
C ASN A 211 10.87 3.04 -12.42
N GLY A 212 11.33 3.74 -13.23
CA GLY A 212 12.77 3.78 -13.55
C GLY A 212 13.42 4.91 -12.83
N GLU A 213 12.63 5.78 -12.45
CA GLU A 213 12.99 7.04 -11.84
C GLU A 213 12.67 7.09 -10.37
N ILE A 214 12.26 5.97 -9.80
CA ILE A 214 12.47 5.72 -8.37
C ILE A 214 13.98 5.78 -8.11
N GLY A 215 14.69 5.96 -9.13
CA GLY A 215 15.99 6.41 -9.07
C GLY A 215 15.94 7.85 -8.67
N ILE A 216 16.86 8.26 -8.13
CA ILE A 216 17.67 9.46 -8.18
C ILE A 216 16.90 10.80 -8.08
N ASN A 217 15.67 10.93 -8.54
CA ASN A 217 14.87 12.15 -8.43
C ASN A 217 13.71 12.06 -7.43
N ASN A 218 13.40 10.89 -6.90
CA ASN A 218 12.35 10.69 -5.91
C ASN A 218 12.93 10.33 -4.53
N PHE A 219 14.14 10.79 -4.26
CA PHE A 219 14.65 10.84 -2.90
C PHE A 219 14.25 12.16 -2.30
N ASP A 220 13.20 12.12 -1.56
CA ASP A 220 12.96 13.26 -0.73
C ASP A 220 13.81 13.13 0.51
N GLY A 221 14.52 14.19 0.82
CA GLY A 221 15.12 14.32 2.12
C GLY A 221 14.04 14.03 3.16
N SER A 222 14.38 13.26 4.17
CA SER A 222 13.48 12.86 5.25
C SER A 222 12.63 13.98 5.86
N THR A 223 12.99 15.23 5.59
CA THR A 223 12.28 16.43 6.06
C THR A 223 11.25 16.99 5.09
N LYS A 224 11.07 16.38 3.92
CA LYS A 224 9.96 16.70 3.02
C LYS A 224 8.70 15.98 3.41
N THR A 225 7.56 16.45 2.92
CA THR A 225 6.26 15.81 3.13
C THR A 225 5.86 15.03 1.88
N ASN A 226 5.36 13.82 2.08
CA ASN A 226 4.72 13.00 1.04
C ASN A 226 3.52 12.28 1.64
N GLY A 227 2.68 11.73 0.80
CA GLY A 227 1.56 10.91 1.20
C GLY A 227 1.99 9.64 1.93
N ILE A 228 1.06 9.06 2.66
CA ILE A 228 1.26 7.82 3.41
C ILE A 228 0.17 6.82 3.04
N ARG A 229 0.57 5.57 2.80
CA ARG A 229 -0.31 4.41 2.71
C ARG A 229 0.08 3.43 3.80
N PRO A 230 -0.57 3.45 4.95
CA PRO A 230 -0.30 2.50 6.03
C PRO A 230 -0.63 1.07 5.62
N ALA A 231 0.23 0.13 6.01
CA ALA A 231 0.02 -1.29 5.87
C ALA A 231 0.03 -1.97 7.24
N PHE A 232 -0.71 -3.07 7.38
CA PHE A 232 -0.71 -3.94 8.55
C PHE A 232 -1.16 -5.35 8.18
N CYS A 233 -1.03 -6.28 9.11
CA CYS A 233 -1.45 -7.65 8.89
C CYS A 233 -2.60 -8.05 9.79
N LEU A 234 -3.44 -8.97 9.29
CA LEU A 234 -4.47 -9.66 10.06
C LEU A 234 -4.28 -11.18 9.95
N PRO A 235 -4.71 -11.96 10.96
CA PRO A 235 -4.77 -13.41 10.86
C PRO A 235 -5.54 -13.85 9.61
N THR A 236 -5.08 -14.90 8.93
CA THR A 236 -5.69 -15.35 7.67
C THR A 236 -7.16 -15.81 7.81
N ASN A 237 -7.56 -16.20 9.01
CA ASN A 237 -8.92 -16.62 9.35
C ASN A 237 -9.79 -15.48 9.91
N THR A 238 -9.32 -14.23 9.88
CA THR A 238 -10.14 -13.09 10.30
C THR A 238 -11.47 -13.09 9.56
N PRO A 239 -12.61 -13.12 10.29
CA PRO A 239 -13.92 -13.15 9.66
C PRO A 239 -14.19 -11.88 8.86
N VAL A 240 -14.93 -12.04 7.76
CA VAL A 240 -15.47 -10.93 6.97
C VAL A 240 -16.98 -11.07 6.86
N THR A 241 -17.66 -9.95 6.84
CA THR A 241 -19.11 -9.86 6.59
C THR A 241 -19.35 -9.16 5.26
N ILE A 242 -20.54 -9.34 4.71
CA ILE A 242 -20.98 -8.69 3.49
C ILE A 242 -21.96 -7.59 3.87
N GLY A 243 -21.71 -6.40 3.36
CA GLY A 243 -22.57 -5.23 3.49
C GLY A 243 -22.65 -4.47 2.18
N GLU A 244 -23.00 -3.19 2.25
CA GLU A 244 -23.13 -2.31 1.09
C GLU A 244 -22.41 -0.98 1.34
N ILE A 245 -21.77 -0.45 0.30
CA ILE A 245 -21.25 0.91 0.21
C ILE A 245 -21.85 1.53 -1.05
N ASP A 246 -22.54 2.66 -0.93
CA ASP A 246 -23.19 3.38 -2.02
C ASP A 246 -24.11 2.50 -2.91
N GLY A 247 -24.76 1.49 -2.29
CA GLY A 247 -25.63 0.54 -2.98
C GLY A 247 -24.93 -0.64 -3.66
N GLU A 248 -23.59 -0.72 -3.56
CA GLU A 248 -22.79 -1.83 -4.08
C GLU A 248 -22.33 -2.75 -2.95
N LYS A 249 -22.33 -4.08 -3.21
CA LYS A 249 -21.86 -5.05 -2.24
C LYS A 249 -20.39 -4.85 -1.90
N ALA A 250 -20.05 -4.97 -0.64
CA ALA A 250 -18.70 -4.82 -0.12
C ALA A 250 -18.39 -5.80 1.01
N TYR A 251 -17.10 -6.14 1.19
CA TYR A 251 -16.62 -6.91 2.33
C TYR A 251 -16.20 -6.00 3.46
N PHE A 252 -16.51 -6.39 4.67
CA PHE A 252 -16.14 -5.69 5.90
C PHE A 252 -15.39 -6.63 6.84
N ILE A 253 -14.42 -6.11 7.59
CA ILE A 253 -13.90 -6.85 8.74
C ILE A 253 -15.02 -6.90 9.79
N ALA A 254 -15.35 -8.12 10.25
CA ALA A 254 -16.36 -8.30 11.26
C ALA A 254 -15.89 -7.69 12.60
N ASP A 255 -16.56 -6.62 12.99
CA ASP A 255 -16.32 -5.87 14.24
C ASP A 255 -17.28 -6.33 15.37
N GLU A 256 -17.72 -7.59 15.36
CA GLU A 256 -18.64 -8.15 16.38
C GLU A 256 -17.94 -8.78 17.57
#